data_1212236f56e00cbc5e8d184fd7ad120a
#
_entry.id   1212236f56e00cbc5e8d184fd7ad120a
#
_cell.length_a   1.000
_cell.length_b   1.000
_cell.length_c   1.000
_cell.angle_alpha   90.00
_cell.angle_beta   90.00
_cell.angle_gamma   90.00
#
_symmetry.space_group_name_H-M   'P 1'
#
loop_
_entity.id
_entity.type
_entity.pdbx_description
1 polymer ?
#
loop_
_entity_poly.entity_id
_entity_poly.type
_entity_poly.pdbx_seq_one_letter_code
_entity_poly.pdbx_strand_id
1 'polypeptide(L)'
;MFTGIHLKNFKLYRDVRIDLRSRKLPYKPVIIFYGESGSGKTTIAQAFYTLQRTMKTMELKGMLKDLLDKKLVPPEDSLVKPEALLSFLKTSLENDGIESIIRESKTIGSDENMSLEYEFVIDGKPGSYLIEMDDSC
;
A
#
# COMPACT_ATOMS: atom_id res chain seq x y z
N MET A 1 -3.52 -8.08 -12.83
CA MET A 1 -2.10 -7.93 -13.20
C MET A 1 -1.79 -6.48 -13.46
N PHE A 2 -0.66 -5.96 -12.95
CA PHE A 2 -0.30 -4.55 -13.08
C PHE A 2 0.14 -4.20 -14.49
N THR A 3 -0.35 -3.05 -14.99
CA THR A 3 -0.09 -2.52 -16.34
C THR A 3 0.63 -1.18 -16.30
N GLY A 4 0.62 -0.49 -15.17
CA GLY A 4 1.32 0.77 -14.95
C GLY A 4 1.45 1.11 -13.48
N ILE A 5 2.39 1.98 -13.18
CA ILE A 5 2.54 2.61 -11.87
C ILE A 5 2.93 4.07 -12.05
N HIS A 6 2.29 4.96 -11.31
CA HIS A 6 2.61 6.37 -11.24
C HIS A 6 2.92 6.75 -9.80
N LEU A 7 4.10 7.30 -9.57
CA LEU A 7 4.60 7.68 -8.26
C LEU A 7 4.84 9.19 -8.23
N LYS A 8 4.18 9.89 -7.31
CA LYS A 8 4.39 11.31 -7.02
C LYS A 8 4.84 11.51 -5.59
N ASN A 9 5.87 12.31 -5.41
CA ASN A 9 6.44 12.64 -4.10
C ASN A 9 6.71 11.42 -3.20
N PHE A 10 7.17 10.33 -3.84
CA PHE A 10 7.46 9.06 -3.20
C PHE A 10 8.98 8.81 -3.16
N LYS A 11 9.57 8.90 -1.98
CA LYS A 11 11.02 8.71 -1.73
C LYS A 11 11.88 9.58 -2.65
N LEU A 12 12.57 8.97 -3.62
CA LEU A 12 13.44 9.65 -4.58
C LEU A 12 12.68 10.22 -5.79
N TYR A 13 11.45 9.79 -6.00
CA TYR A 13 10.67 10.18 -7.16
C TYR A 13 9.73 11.33 -6.86
N ARG A 14 9.95 12.47 -7.52
CA ARG A 14 9.00 13.59 -7.50
C ARG A 14 7.80 13.33 -8.36
N ASP A 15 8.03 12.84 -9.59
CA ASP A 15 6.98 12.44 -10.53
C ASP A 15 7.58 11.43 -11.52
N VAL A 16 7.11 10.19 -11.49
CA VAL A 16 7.53 9.14 -12.43
C VAL A 16 6.38 8.24 -12.78
N ARG A 17 6.21 7.98 -14.09
CA ARG A 17 5.26 7.00 -14.60
C ARG A 17 6.01 5.87 -15.30
N ILE A 18 5.70 4.64 -14.94
CA ILE A 18 6.33 3.43 -15.48
C ILE A 18 5.25 2.59 -16.17
N ASP A 19 5.41 2.39 -17.48
CA ASP A 19 4.53 1.51 -18.27
C ASP A 19 5.01 0.06 -18.14
N LEU A 20 4.17 -0.76 -17.56
CA LEU A 20 4.41 -2.20 -17.33
C LEU A 20 3.78 -3.07 -18.42
N ARG A 21 3.15 -2.49 -19.44
CA ARG A 21 2.52 -3.24 -20.54
C ARG A 21 3.56 -3.83 -21.47
N SER A 22 3.23 -4.97 -22.07
CA SER A 22 4.00 -5.58 -23.14
C SER A 22 3.39 -5.23 -24.50
N ARG A 23 4.24 -5.08 -25.53
CA ARG A 23 3.76 -4.91 -26.91
C ARG A 23 3.13 -6.18 -27.51
N LYS A 24 3.51 -7.35 -26.99
CA LYS A 24 3.10 -8.65 -27.53
C LYS A 24 2.12 -9.43 -26.64
N LEU A 25 2.09 -9.11 -25.36
CA LEU A 25 1.26 -9.78 -24.37
C LEU A 25 0.46 -8.72 -23.62
N PRO A 26 -0.71 -9.04 -23.08
CA PRO A 26 -1.50 -8.10 -22.29
C PRO A 26 -0.74 -7.55 -21.07
N TYR A 27 0.36 -8.20 -20.69
CA TYR A 27 1.22 -7.81 -19.56
C TYR A 27 2.64 -8.35 -19.73
N LYS A 28 3.59 -7.80 -18.96
CA LYS A 28 4.95 -8.33 -18.83
C LYS A 28 5.00 -9.34 -17.68
N PRO A 29 5.32 -10.61 -17.93
CA PRO A 29 5.40 -11.62 -16.86
C PRO A 29 6.60 -11.37 -15.91
N VAL A 30 7.66 -10.75 -16.43
CA VAL A 30 8.87 -10.39 -15.68
C VAL A 30 9.30 -9.00 -16.09
N ILE A 31 9.66 -8.18 -15.10
CA ILE A 31 10.22 -6.84 -15.28
C ILE A 31 11.50 -6.76 -14.47
N ILE A 32 12.59 -6.37 -15.13
CA ILE A 32 13.91 -6.25 -14.51
C ILE A 32 14.31 -4.78 -14.53
N PHE A 33 14.61 -4.23 -13.35
CA PHE A 33 15.17 -2.90 -13.18
C PHE A 33 16.67 -3.01 -12.95
N TYR A 34 17.45 -2.30 -13.75
CA TYR A 34 18.89 -2.23 -13.62
C TYR A 34 19.38 -0.77 -13.69
N GLY A 35 20.55 -0.50 -13.15
CA GLY A 35 21.13 0.84 -13.09
C GLY A 35 22.10 0.97 -11.93
N GLU A 36 22.70 2.12 -11.76
CA GLU A 36 23.66 2.43 -10.70
C GLU A 36 23.01 2.35 -9.30
N SER A 37 23.85 2.21 -8.27
CA SER A 37 23.39 2.29 -6.88
C SER A 37 22.79 3.66 -6.61
N GLY A 38 21.68 3.72 -5.87
CA GLY A 38 20.95 4.96 -5.60
C GLY A 38 20.00 5.45 -6.70
N SER A 39 19.92 4.80 -7.86
CA SER A 39 19.05 5.20 -8.99
C SER A 39 17.54 4.96 -8.76
N GLY A 40 17.13 4.53 -7.57
CA GLY A 40 15.71 4.36 -7.25
C GLY A 40 15.11 2.98 -7.55
N LYS A 41 15.90 1.98 -7.97
CA LYS A 41 15.39 0.63 -8.27
C LYS A 41 14.59 0.02 -7.10
N THR A 42 15.14 0.10 -5.91
CA THR A 42 14.49 -0.39 -4.69
C THR A 42 13.23 0.41 -4.36
N THR A 43 13.18 1.69 -4.70
CA THR A 43 12.02 2.55 -4.49
C THR A 43 10.79 2.03 -5.24
N ILE A 44 10.96 1.48 -6.43
CA ILE A 44 9.86 0.87 -7.20
C ILE A 44 9.32 -0.36 -6.48
N ALA A 45 10.18 -1.24 -5.98
CA ALA A 45 9.76 -2.39 -5.19
C ALA A 45 9.05 -1.96 -3.88
N GLN A 46 9.56 -0.90 -3.24
CA GLN A 46 8.95 -0.32 -2.04
C GLN A 46 7.56 0.27 -2.30
N ALA A 47 7.28 0.79 -3.51
CA ALA A 47 5.95 1.25 -3.86
C ALA A 47 4.93 0.09 -3.81
N PHE A 48 5.26 -1.09 -4.33
CA PHE A 48 4.40 -2.27 -4.21
C PHE A 48 4.27 -2.77 -2.77
N TYR A 49 5.33 -2.66 -1.98
CA TYR A 49 5.26 -2.95 -0.55
C TYR A 49 4.34 -1.97 0.19
N THR A 50 4.38 -0.69 -0.16
CA THR A 50 3.46 0.33 0.37
C THR A 50 2.01 0.01 0.04
N LEU A 51 1.72 -0.43 -1.19
CA LEU A 51 0.38 -0.91 -1.57
C LEU A 51 -0.08 -2.05 -0.65
N GLN A 52 0.77 -3.05 -0.43
CA GLN A 52 0.45 -4.17 0.45
C GLN A 52 0.17 -3.71 1.90
N ARG A 53 1.00 -2.81 2.44
CA ARG A 53 0.80 -2.24 3.79
C ARG A 53 -0.53 -1.49 3.89
N THR A 54 -0.86 -0.67 2.88
CA THR A 54 -2.11 0.11 2.87
C THR A 54 -3.33 -0.83 2.84
N MET A 55 -3.30 -1.86 2.01
CA MET A 55 -4.38 -2.86 1.95
C MET A 55 -4.53 -3.60 3.28
N LYS A 56 -3.42 -4.02 3.91
CA LYS A 56 -3.42 -4.64 5.24
C LYS A 56 -3.99 -3.71 6.31
N THR A 57 -3.65 -2.43 6.28
CA THR A 57 -4.18 -1.43 7.22
C THR A 57 -5.70 -1.29 7.07
N MET A 58 -6.21 -1.29 5.84
CA MET A 58 -7.66 -1.25 5.57
C MET A 58 -8.37 -2.50 6.11
N GLU A 59 -7.80 -3.68 5.91
CA GLU A 59 -8.30 -4.94 6.43
C GLU A 59 -8.36 -4.93 7.96
N LEU A 60 -7.26 -4.53 8.62
CA LEU A 60 -7.18 -4.41 10.08
C LEU A 60 -8.20 -3.42 10.65
N LYS A 61 -8.40 -2.26 9.98
CA LYS A 61 -9.44 -1.29 10.36
C LYS A 61 -10.84 -1.87 10.22
N GLY A 62 -11.10 -2.64 9.17
CA GLY A 62 -12.36 -3.37 8.98
C GLY A 62 -12.62 -4.36 10.11
N MET A 63 -11.63 -5.21 10.42
CA MET A 63 -11.72 -6.17 11.53
C MET A 63 -11.95 -5.49 12.88
N LEU A 64 -11.24 -4.38 13.15
CA LEU A 64 -11.43 -3.61 14.39
C LEU A 64 -12.85 -3.06 14.49
N LYS A 65 -13.38 -2.51 13.40
CA LYS A 65 -14.75 -2.00 13.35
C LYS A 65 -15.76 -3.11 13.60
N ASP A 66 -15.63 -4.26 12.94
CA ASP A 66 -16.53 -5.39 13.12
C ASP A 66 -16.49 -5.98 14.53
N LEU A 67 -15.32 -5.93 15.17
CA LEU A 67 -15.17 -6.33 16.56
C LEU A 67 -15.87 -5.33 17.53
N LEU A 68 -15.71 -4.03 17.29
CA LEU A 68 -16.37 -2.97 18.08
C LEU A 68 -17.89 -3.00 17.88
N ASP A 69 -18.37 -3.28 16.70
CA ASP A 69 -19.80 -3.42 16.37
C ASP A 69 -20.37 -4.77 16.85
N LYS A 70 -19.58 -5.60 17.57
CA LYS A 70 -19.94 -6.94 18.04
C LYS A 70 -20.36 -7.91 16.92
N LYS A 71 -19.96 -7.66 15.70
CA LYS A 71 -20.21 -8.54 14.54
C LYS A 71 -19.26 -9.73 14.50
N LEU A 72 -18.05 -9.55 15.02
CA LEU A 72 -17.03 -10.57 15.23
C LEU A 72 -16.89 -10.79 16.74
N VAL A 73 -17.68 -11.71 17.29
CA VAL A 73 -17.51 -12.19 18.66
C VAL A 73 -16.78 -13.53 18.58
N PRO A 74 -15.55 -13.64 19.12
CA PRO A 74 -14.90 -14.94 19.20
C PRO A 74 -15.80 -15.94 19.95
N PRO A 75 -15.84 -17.23 19.56
CA PRO A 75 -16.58 -18.23 20.30
C PRO A 75 -16.18 -18.22 21.79
N GLU A 76 -17.14 -18.48 22.69
CA GLU A 76 -16.90 -18.48 24.16
C GLU A 76 -15.75 -19.43 24.58
N ASP A 77 -15.50 -20.47 23.79
CA ASP A 77 -14.41 -21.43 23.99
C ASP A 77 -13.08 -21.01 23.31
N SER A 78 -12.99 -19.80 22.75
CA SER A 78 -11.75 -19.38 22.10
C SER A 78 -10.69 -19.01 23.13
N LEU A 79 -9.45 -19.49 22.91
CA LEU A 79 -8.28 -19.15 23.74
C LEU A 79 -7.91 -17.66 23.67
N VAL A 80 -8.46 -16.93 22.70
CA VAL A 80 -8.16 -15.51 22.47
C VAL A 80 -9.32 -14.67 22.99
N LYS A 81 -9.07 -13.93 24.06
CA LYS A 81 -10.04 -12.99 24.62
C LYS A 81 -10.23 -11.78 23.68
N PRO A 82 -11.46 -11.23 23.57
CA PRO A 82 -11.73 -10.05 22.74
C PRO A 82 -10.81 -8.85 23.02
N GLU A 83 -10.47 -8.65 24.31
CA GLU A 83 -9.57 -7.57 24.75
C GLU A 83 -8.13 -7.75 24.23
N ALA A 84 -7.63 -8.98 24.20
CA ALA A 84 -6.31 -9.29 23.66
C ALA A 84 -6.27 -9.07 22.14
N LEU A 85 -7.35 -9.44 21.44
CA LEU A 85 -7.48 -9.18 20.00
C LEU A 85 -7.55 -7.69 19.70
N LEU A 86 -8.32 -6.92 20.48
CA LEU A 86 -8.41 -5.46 20.38
C LEU A 86 -7.04 -4.79 20.60
N SER A 87 -6.29 -5.21 21.62
CA SER A 87 -4.96 -4.66 21.90
C SER A 87 -3.99 -4.99 20.78
N PHE A 88 -4.01 -6.20 20.23
CA PHE A 88 -3.20 -6.61 19.10
C PHE A 88 -3.50 -5.78 17.84
N LEU A 89 -4.79 -5.61 17.51
CA LEU A 89 -5.19 -4.82 16.33
C LEU A 89 -4.77 -3.35 16.46
N LYS A 90 -4.94 -2.75 17.64
CA LYS A 90 -4.49 -1.37 17.91
C LYS A 90 -2.97 -1.24 17.75
N THR A 91 -2.18 -2.11 18.38
CA THR A 91 -0.73 -2.10 18.25
C THR A 91 -0.27 -2.30 16.79
N SER A 92 -0.95 -3.18 16.06
CA SER A 92 -0.65 -3.41 14.63
C SER A 92 -0.95 -2.16 13.79
N LEU A 93 -2.04 -1.45 14.08
CA LEU A 93 -2.38 -0.20 13.39
C LEU A 93 -1.43 0.95 13.74
N GLU A 94 -0.92 1.02 14.96
CA GLU A 94 0.07 2.00 15.38
C GLU A 94 1.42 1.78 14.67
N ASN A 95 1.85 0.53 14.52
CA ASN A 95 3.13 0.20 13.90
C ASN A 95 3.10 0.27 12.36
N ASP A 96 2.02 -0.21 11.75
CA ASP A 96 1.85 -0.29 10.29
C ASP A 96 0.83 0.75 9.75
N GLY A 97 0.52 1.77 10.53
CA GLY A 97 -0.49 2.77 10.21
C GLY A 97 -0.07 3.72 9.07
N ILE A 98 -1.05 4.49 8.59
CA ILE A 98 -0.88 5.43 7.47
C ILE A 98 0.20 6.47 7.78
N GLU A 99 0.25 7.01 9.00
CA GLU A 99 1.27 7.98 9.42
C GLU A 99 2.71 7.43 9.30
N SER A 100 2.92 6.17 9.70
CA SER A 100 4.21 5.50 9.54
C SER A 100 4.58 5.37 8.05
N ILE A 101 3.61 5.01 7.21
CA ILE A 101 3.81 4.89 5.76
C ILE A 101 4.20 6.24 5.15
N ILE A 102 3.52 7.33 5.51
CA ILE A 102 3.82 8.69 5.02
C ILE A 102 5.25 9.08 5.42
N ARG A 103 5.56 9.01 6.71
CA ARG A 103 6.85 9.40 7.26
C ARG A 103 8.02 8.65 6.60
N GLU A 104 7.84 7.37 6.29
CA GLU A 104 8.89 6.54 5.68
C GLU A 104 8.98 6.70 4.16
N SER A 105 7.94 7.19 3.52
CA SER A 105 7.77 7.09 2.06
C SER A 105 7.67 8.41 1.34
N LYS A 106 7.22 9.49 1.99
CA LYS A 106 7.11 10.80 1.35
C LYS A 106 8.49 11.37 1.02
N THR A 107 8.60 12.06 -0.11
CA THR A 107 9.82 12.76 -0.52
C THR A 107 10.15 13.86 0.49
N ILE A 108 11.37 13.86 0.99
CA ILE A 108 11.86 14.85 1.98
C ILE A 108 11.83 16.25 1.34
N GLY A 109 11.23 17.21 2.07
CA GLY A 109 11.13 18.61 1.65
C GLY A 109 10.09 18.85 0.56
N SER A 110 9.12 17.94 0.37
CA SER A 110 7.96 18.18 -0.49
C SER A 110 6.75 18.56 0.36
N ASP A 111 6.15 19.73 0.06
CA ASP A 111 4.89 20.18 0.68
C ASP A 111 3.65 19.64 -0.06
N GLU A 112 3.87 18.97 -1.19
CA GLU A 112 2.79 18.36 -1.96
C GLU A 112 2.45 16.96 -1.44
N ASN A 113 1.21 16.53 -1.66
CA ASN A 113 0.73 15.20 -1.30
C ASN A 113 1.56 14.11 -1.98
N MET A 114 1.78 13.02 -1.24
CA MET A 114 2.29 11.78 -1.80
C MET A 114 1.17 11.05 -2.51
N SER A 115 1.42 10.58 -3.73
CA SER A 115 0.44 9.85 -4.52
C SER A 115 1.07 8.65 -5.22
N LEU A 116 0.41 7.50 -5.11
CA LEU A 116 0.78 6.26 -5.79
C LEU A 116 -0.46 5.74 -6.52
N GLU A 117 -0.39 5.67 -7.85
CA GLU A 117 -1.44 5.11 -8.69
C GLU A 117 -0.96 3.82 -9.31
N TYR A 118 -1.76 2.76 -9.20
CA TYR A 118 -1.49 1.44 -9.76
C TYR A 118 -2.54 1.12 -10.80
N GLU A 119 -2.13 1.00 -12.05
CA GLU A 119 -2.99 0.55 -13.14
C GLU A 119 -2.91 -0.98 -13.26
N PHE A 120 -4.03 -1.64 -13.45
CA PHE A 120 -4.09 -3.11 -13.55
C PHE A 120 -5.22 -3.59 -14.45
N VAL A 121 -5.14 -4.87 -14.80
CA VAL A 121 -6.22 -5.58 -15.50
C VAL A 121 -6.55 -6.85 -14.71
N ILE A 122 -7.84 -7.05 -14.39
CA ILE A 122 -8.40 -8.23 -13.74
C ILE A 122 -9.52 -8.75 -14.62
N ASP A 123 -9.44 -10.02 -15.03
CA ASP A 123 -10.44 -10.68 -15.92
C ASP A 123 -10.73 -9.86 -17.19
N GLY A 124 -9.68 -9.30 -17.79
CA GLY A 124 -9.78 -8.49 -19.00
C GLY A 124 -10.33 -7.07 -18.79
N LYS A 125 -10.69 -6.69 -17.57
CA LYS A 125 -11.23 -5.36 -17.25
C LYS A 125 -10.10 -4.48 -16.67
N PRO A 126 -9.88 -3.28 -17.25
CA PRO A 126 -8.92 -2.33 -16.68
C PRO A 126 -9.46 -1.70 -15.39
N GLY A 127 -8.55 -1.39 -14.47
CA GLY A 127 -8.83 -0.67 -13.25
C GLY A 127 -7.61 0.10 -12.78
N SER A 128 -7.82 1.03 -11.86
CA SER A 128 -6.75 1.71 -11.15
C SER A 128 -7.04 1.78 -9.66
N TYR A 129 -5.97 1.84 -8.88
CA TYR A 129 -6.03 2.04 -7.44
C TYR A 129 -5.10 3.20 -7.09
N LEU A 130 -5.69 4.26 -6.54
CA LEU A 130 -4.98 5.47 -6.13
C LEU A 130 -4.87 5.52 -4.62
N ILE A 131 -3.64 5.71 -4.14
CA ILE A 131 -3.33 6.04 -2.75
C ILE A 131 -2.85 7.48 -2.76
N GLU A 132 -3.57 8.38 -2.13
CA GLU A 132 -3.16 9.75 -1.91
C GLU A 132 -3.09 10.02 -0.42
N MET A 133 -1.99 10.60 0.02
CA MET A 133 -1.71 10.85 1.44
C MET A 133 -1.20 12.28 1.60
N ASP A 134 -1.82 13.01 2.50
CA ASP A 134 -1.38 14.34 2.93
C ASP A 134 -0.78 14.29 4.35
N ASP A 135 -0.21 15.41 4.80
CA ASP A 135 0.38 15.53 6.13
C ASP A 135 -0.64 15.93 7.21
N SER A 136 -1.93 15.97 6.87
CA SER A 136 -3.01 16.43 7.77
C SER A 136 -3.68 15.29 8.55
N CYS A 137 -3.12 14.08 8.49
CA CYS A 137 -3.61 12.90 9.24
C CYS A 137 -2.94 12.76 10.60
#